data_50c04f8ea0acb10ad5a142fec171d4e2
#
_entry.id   50c04f8ea0acb10ad5a142fec171d4e2
#
_cell.length_a   1.000
_cell.length_b   1.000
_cell.length_c   1.000
_cell.angle_alpha   90.00
_cell.angle_beta   90.00
_cell.angle_gamma   90.00
#
_symmetry.space_group_name_H-M   'P 1'
#
loop_
_entity.id
_entity.type
_entity.pdbx_description
1 polymer ?
#
loop_
_entity_poly.entity_id
_entity_poly.type
_entity_poly.pdbx_seq_one_letter_code
_entity_poly.pdbx_strand_id
1 'polypeptide(L)' 'SAKREIAWSMLKAIDNLKIELQKIVDNAKVAQRAIERANR' A
#
# COMPACT_ATOMS: atom_id res chain seq x y z
N SER A 1 2.96 19.54 -21.96
CA SER A 1 4.40 19.36 -22.18
C SER A 1 4.86 18.01 -21.63
N ALA A 2 5.98 17.53 -22.13
CA ALA A 2 6.54 16.26 -21.69
C ALA A 2 6.87 16.26 -20.19
N LYS A 3 7.33 17.38 -19.66
CA LYS A 3 7.64 17.52 -18.23
C LYS A 3 6.40 17.39 -17.37
N ARG A 4 5.27 17.95 -17.80
CA ARG A 4 4.00 17.85 -17.09
C ARG A 4 3.49 16.41 -17.09
N GLU A 5 3.61 15.72 -18.20
CA GLU A 5 3.20 14.32 -18.32
C GLU A 5 4.03 13.41 -17.42
N ILE A 6 5.34 13.66 -17.37
CA ILE A 6 6.23 12.91 -16.48
C ILE A 6 5.84 13.15 -15.01
N ALA A 7 5.63 14.41 -14.63
CA ALA A 7 5.22 14.74 -13.26
C ALA A 7 3.89 14.07 -12.89
N TRP A 8 2.93 14.09 -13.79
CA TRP A 8 1.64 13.42 -13.60
C TRP A 8 1.80 11.92 -13.40
N SER A 9 2.62 11.29 -14.25
CA SER A 9 2.89 9.85 -14.14
C SER A 9 3.55 9.49 -12.81
N MET A 10 4.47 10.33 -12.34
CA MET A 10 5.12 10.14 -11.05
C MET A 10 4.14 10.23 -9.89
N LEU A 11 3.23 11.21 -9.93
CA LEU A 11 2.20 11.35 -8.90
C LEU A 11 1.29 10.12 -8.86
N LYS A 12 0.88 9.62 -10.03
CA LYS A 12 0.06 8.41 -10.09
C LYS A 12 0.80 7.20 -9.54
N ALA A 13 2.07 7.06 -9.86
CA ALA A 13 2.89 5.97 -9.36
C ALA A 13 3.00 6.00 -7.83
N ILE A 14 3.19 7.18 -7.25
CA ILE A 14 3.25 7.37 -5.80
C ILE A 14 1.91 6.99 -5.16
N ASP A 15 0.80 7.44 -5.73
CA ASP A 15 -0.53 7.10 -5.22
C ASP A 15 -0.78 5.59 -5.26
N ASN A 16 -0.41 4.94 -6.36
CA ASN A 16 -0.53 3.49 -6.49
C ASN A 16 0.33 2.77 -5.45
N LEU A 17 1.53 3.27 -5.21
CA LEU A 17 2.44 2.70 -4.21
C LEU A 17 1.83 2.81 -2.81
N LYS A 18 1.22 3.94 -2.48
CA LYS A 18 0.54 4.11 -1.18
C LYS A 18 -0.56 3.08 -0.99
N ILE A 19 -1.37 2.84 -2.03
CA ILE A 19 -2.44 1.85 -1.99
C ILE A 19 -1.87 0.46 -1.76
N GLU A 20 -0.81 0.09 -2.47
CA GLU A 20 -0.19 -1.22 -2.32
C GLU A 20 0.42 -1.41 -0.93
N LEU A 21 1.09 -0.38 -0.40
CA LEU A 21 1.63 -0.44 0.96
C LEU A 21 0.53 -0.58 1.99
N GLN A 22 -0.60 0.10 1.81
CA GLN A 22 -1.74 -0.01 2.71
C GLN A 22 -2.32 -1.43 2.70
N LYS A 23 -2.39 -2.05 1.54
CA LYS A 23 -2.84 -3.44 1.43
C LYS A 23 -1.92 -4.39 2.20
N ILE A 24 -0.61 -4.18 2.08
CA ILE A 24 0.38 -5.00 2.79
C ILE A 24 0.21 -4.84 4.30
N VAL A 25 0.06 -3.61 4.78
CA VAL A 25 -0.14 -3.33 6.21
C VAL A 25 -1.44 -3.96 6.70
N ASP A 26 -2.53 -3.84 5.96
CA ASP A 26 -3.83 -4.40 6.33
C ASP A 26 -3.76 -5.93 6.40
N ASN A 27 -3.08 -6.57 5.45
CA ASN A 27 -2.89 -8.02 5.46
C ASN A 27 -2.06 -8.46 6.67
N ALA A 28 -1.02 -7.70 7.01
CA ALA A 28 -0.20 -7.98 8.18
C ALA A 28 -1.01 -7.88 9.47
N LYS A 29 -1.90 -6.89 9.57
CA LYS A 29 -2.79 -6.75 10.73
C LYS A 29 -3.74 -7.93 10.87
N VAL A 30 -4.30 -8.39 9.76
CA VAL A 30 -5.19 -9.56 9.76
C VAL A 30 -4.43 -10.80 10.22
N ALA A 31 -3.24 -11.02 9.70
CA ALA A 31 -2.40 -12.15 10.07
C ALA A 31 -2.02 -12.09 11.57
N GLN A 32 -1.69 -10.91 12.07
CA GLN A 32 -1.37 -10.71 13.47
C GLN A 32 -2.53 -11.08 14.38
N ARG A 33 -3.73 -10.65 14.03
CA ARG A 33 -4.94 -11.00 14.80
C ARG A 33 -5.20 -12.50 14.81
N ALA A 34 -4.98 -13.16 13.69
CA ALA A 34 -5.15 -14.62 13.59
C ALA A 34 -4.14 -15.33 14.50
N ILE A 35 -2.91 -14.89 14.53
CA ILE A 35 -1.87 -15.44 15.41
C ILE A 35 -2.24 -15.24 16.88
N GLU A 36 -2.69 -14.05 17.26
CA GLU A 36 -3.12 -13.75 18.62
C GLU A 36 -4.27 -14.65 19.07
N ARG A 37 -5.25 -14.89 18.19
CA ARG A 37 -6.35 -15.82 18.51
C ARG A 37 -5.86 -17.24 18.72
N ALA A 38 -4.92 -17.69 17.89
CA ALA A 38 -4.38 -19.04 18.01
C ALA A 38 -3.59 -19.25 19.29
N ASN A 39 -3.03 -18.18 19.85
CA ASN A 39 -2.22 -18.22 21.06
C ASN A 39 -3.01 -18.06 22.36
N ARG A 40 -4.32 -17.93 22.29
CA ARG A 40 -5.18 -17.83 23.50
C ARG A 40 -5.50 -19.15 24.15
#